data_c7b9655d9101ea75cc9795a03a144244
#
_entry.id   c7b9655d9101ea75cc9795a03a144244
#
_cell.length_a   1.000
_cell.length_b   1.000
_cell.length_c   1.000
_cell.angle_alpha   90.00
_cell.angle_beta   90.00
_cell.angle_gamma   90.00
#
_symmetry.space_group_name_H-M   'P 1'
#
loop_
_entity.id
_entity.type
_entity.pdbx_description
1 polymer ?
#
loop_
_entity_poly.entity_id
_entity_poly.type
_entity_poly.pdbx_seq_one_letter_code
_entity_poly.pdbx_strand_id
1 'polypeptide(L)'
;KSIFLGHREFFDGLAIAKTDYDWKPHAVVHFNWGGVEVSDLATFERTLAIAVGDALHAAGYPYDPAIPPSSNLARAIDFFYKKDGVGPAILIDEYDDPVAKALADVDLAERIRTRLSAIYAQFKDNSGKIRFLYITGVSKFTKLSVFSALSSLNDISFETDYAALYGYTEEELDANFEGHLHAKACFSDIADSARLREELGGD
;
A
#
# COMPACT_ATOMS: atom_id res chain seq x y z
N LYS A 1 -9.18 0.46 1.86
CA LYS A 1 -9.57 1.66 2.61
C LYS A 1 -11.06 1.60 2.98
N SER A 2 -11.96 1.55 2.00
CA SER A 2 -13.43 1.64 2.20
C SER A 2 -14.00 0.60 3.17
N ILE A 3 -13.48 -0.63 3.19
CA ILE A 3 -13.91 -1.69 4.10
C ILE A 3 -13.68 -1.29 5.57
N PHE A 4 -12.53 -0.68 5.90
CA PHE A 4 -12.22 -0.22 7.26
C PHE A 4 -12.93 1.09 7.63
N LEU A 5 -13.41 1.84 6.64
CA LEU A 5 -14.27 3.01 6.87
C LEU A 5 -15.74 2.63 7.05
N GLY A 6 -16.09 1.35 6.91
CA GLY A 6 -17.45 0.85 7.08
C GLY A 6 -18.40 1.15 5.92
N HIS A 7 -17.88 1.49 4.74
CA HIS A 7 -18.68 1.78 3.53
C HIS A 7 -19.21 0.51 2.89
N ARG A 8 -20.16 -0.15 3.54
CA ARG A 8 -20.74 -1.43 3.09
C ARG A 8 -21.34 -1.32 1.69
N GLU A 9 -21.92 -0.20 1.35
CA GLU A 9 -22.60 0.07 0.08
C GLU A 9 -21.71 -0.16 -1.15
N PHE A 10 -20.39 -0.03 -1.01
CA PHE A 10 -19.42 -0.29 -2.09
C PHE A 10 -19.17 -1.77 -2.34
N PHE A 11 -19.66 -2.63 -1.47
CA PHE A 11 -19.42 -4.08 -1.50
C PHE A 11 -20.68 -4.89 -1.78
N ASP A 12 -21.79 -4.22 -2.15
CA ASP A 12 -23.04 -4.89 -2.49
C ASP A 12 -22.82 -5.84 -3.67
N GLY A 13 -23.31 -7.07 -3.52
CA GLY A 13 -23.11 -8.13 -4.50
C GLY A 13 -21.81 -8.93 -4.36
N LEU A 14 -20.81 -8.41 -3.66
CA LEU A 14 -19.53 -9.10 -3.43
C LEU A 14 -19.64 -10.16 -2.31
N ALA A 15 -18.70 -11.11 -2.30
CA ALA A 15 -18.67 -12.21 -1.33
C ALA A 15 -18.66 -11.71 0.12
N ILE A 16 -17.88 -10.65 0.41
CA ILE A 16 -17.75 -10.09 1.76
C ILE A 16 -19.07 -9.54 2.31
N ALA A 17 -19.96 -9.01 1.44
CA ALA A 17 -21.27 -8.51 1.88
C ALA A 17 -22.17 -9.62 2.42
N LYS A 18 -21.86 -10.90 2.11
CA LYS A 18 -22.59 -12.10 2.56
C LYS A 18 -21.99 -12.73 3.82
N THR A 19 -20.89 -12.17 4.33
CA THR A 19 -20.25 -12.64 5.57
C THR A 19 -20.79 -11.89 6.79
N ASP A 20 -20.40 -12.31 7.97
CA ASP A 20 -20.67 -11.68 9.25
C ASP A 20 -19.70 -10.53 9.60
N TYR A 21 -19.01 -9.96 8.61
CA TYR A 21 -18.15 -8.81 8.82
C TYR A 21 -18.96 -7.63 9.40
N ASP A 22 -18.48 -7.06 10.51
CA ASP A 22 -19.24 -6.12 11.32
C ASP A 22 -19.39 -4.70 10.73
N TRP A 23 -18.64 -4.38 9.66
CA TRP A 23 -18.63 -3.08 8.99
C TRP A 23 -18.40 -1.88 9.93
N LYS A 24 -17.82 -2.14 11.09
CA LYS A 24 -17.53 -1.10 12.07
C LYS A 24 -16.43 -0.17 11.53
N PRO A 25 -16.67 1.16 11.52
CA PRO A 25 -15.66 2.12 11.11
C PRO A 25 -14.43 2.12 12.04
N HIS A 26 -13.26 2.17 11.42
CA HIS A 26 -11.96 2.29 12.10
C HIS A 26 -11.16 3.44 11.51
N ALA A 27 -10.22 3.99 12.27
CA ALA A 27 -9.25 4.93 11.73
C ALA A 27 -8.42 4.25 10.63
N VAL A 28 -8.25 4.93 9.49
CA VAL A 28 -7.44 4.47 8.37
C VAL A 28 -6.36 5.49 8.08
N VAL A 29 -5.11 5.11 8.30
CA VAL A 29 -3.94 5.90 7.89
C VAL A 29 -3.45 5.33 6.55
N HIS A 30 -3.50 6.14 5.50
CA HIS A 30 -3.14 5.71 4.15
C HIS A 30 -2.00 6.58 3.61
N PHE A 31 -0.85 5.96 3.45
CA PHE A 31 0.32 6.56 2.84
C PHE A 31 0.42 6.14 1.36
N ASN A 32 0.72 7.11 0.50
CA ASN A 32 1.16 6.88 -0.87
C ASN A 32 2.52 7.57 -1.04
N TRP A 33 3.58 6.77 -1.18
CA TRP A 33 4.92 7.30 -1.31
C TRP A 33 5.29 7.74 -2.72
N GLY A 34 4.50 7.37 -3.73
CA GLY A 34 4.71 7.79 -5.13
C GLY A 34 4.70 9.31 -5.33
N GLY A 35 4.02 10.04 -4.45
CA GLY A 35 3.98 11.50 -4.47
C GLY A 35 5.16 12.19 -3.76
N VAL A 36 6.07 11.43 -3.11
CA VAL A 36 7.23 12.00 -2.40
C VAL A 36 8.34 12.34 -3.39
N GLU A 37 8.80 13.60 -3.38
CA GLU A 37 9.92 14.05 -4.20
C GLU A 37 11.27 13.64 -3.61
N VAL A 38 12.21 13.28 -4.50
CA VAL A 38 13.54 12.76 -4.14
C VAL A 38 14.68 13.43 -4.91
N SER A 39 14.53 14.70 -5.28
CA SER A 39 15.58 15.46 -5.97
C SER A 39 16.84 15.66 -5.12
N ASP A 40 16.67 15.81 -3.81
CA ASP A 40 17.71 15.90 -2.78
C ASP A 40 17.12 15.50 -1.42
N LEU A 41 17.99 15.32 -0.41
CA LEU A 41 17.56 14.88 0.92
C LEU A 41 16.62 15.87 1.61
N ALA A 42 16.86 17.19 1.48
CA ALA A 42 16.04 18.19 2.15
C ALA A 42 14.63 18.25 1.54
N THR A 43 14.54 18.14 0.22
CA THR A 43 13.26 18.03 -0.49
C THR A 43 12.52 16.75 -0.10
N PHE A 44 13.23 15.61 -0.06
CA PHE A 44 12.65 14.36 0.41
C PHE A 44 12.10 14.47 1.84
N GLU A 45 12.88 14.97 2.79
CA GLU A 45 12.46 15.10 4.19
C GLU A 45 11.22 16.02 4.33
N ARG A 46 11.19 17.10 3.58
CA ARG A 46 10.04 18.03 3.56
C ARG A 46 8.79 17.36 2.99
N THR A 47 8.90 16.72 1.82
CA THR A 47 7.75 16.09 1.17
C THR A 47 7.28 14.84 1.92
N LEU A 48 8.17 14.10 2.54
CA LEU A 48 7.83 13.01 3.46
C LEU A 48 7.04 13.52 4.67
N ALA A 49 7.47 14.62 5.29
CA ALA A 49 6.77 15.21 6.43
C ALA A 49 5.36 15.67 6.05
N ILE A 50 5.19 16.25 4.86
CA ILE A 50 3.88 16.63 4.32
C ILE A 50 3.01 15.39 4.11
N ALA A 51 3.53 14.38 3.42
CA ALA A 51 2.78 13.15 3.14
C ALA A 51 2.32 12.43 4.42
N VAL A 52 3.19 12.35 5.43
CA VAL A 52 2.82 11.80 6.75
C VAL A 52 1.78 12.68 7.44
N GLY A 53 1.97 14.00 7.42
CA GLY A 53 1.03 14.95 8.01
C GLY A 53 -0.37 14.84 7.41
N ASP A 54 -0.46 14.82 6.09
CA ASP A 54 -1.73 14.70 5.36
C ASP A 54 -2.44 13.39 5.64
N ALA A 55 -1.69 12.26 5.64
CA ALA A 55 -2.26 10.95 5.94
C ALA A 55 -2.81 10.87 7.38
N LEU A 56 -2.07 11.40 8.36
CA LEU A 56 -2.50 11.43 9.75
C LEU A 56 -3.68 12.40 9.98
N HIS A 57 -3.65 13.56 9.33
CA HIS A 57 -4.75 14.52 9.39
C HIS A 57 -6.04 13.95 8.78
N ALA A 58 -5.92 13.31 7.62
CA ALA A 58 -7.06 12.63 6.97
C ALA A 58 -7.66 11.50 7.82
N ALA A 59 -6.85 10.87 8.68
CA ALA A 59 -7.31 9.89 9.64
C ALA A 59 -7.91 10.50 10.92
N GLY A 60 -7.83 11.83 11.10
CA GLY A 60 -8.35 12.55 12.26
C GLY A 60 -7.36 12.70 13.43
N TYR A 61 -6.04 12.62 13.15
CA TYR A 61 -5.00 12.87 14.13
C TYR A 61 -4.39 14.28 13.96
N PRO A 62 -4.22 15.07 15.04
CA PRO A 62 -3.61 16.41 14.99
C PRO A 62 -2.08 16.25 14.83
N TYR A 63 -1.59 16.38 13.61
CA TYR A 63 -0.16 16.31 13.30
C TYR A 63 0.58 17.52 13.87
N ASP A 64 1.72 17.29 14.54
CA ASP A 64 2.60 18.33 15.09
C ASP A 64 3.87 18.45 14.22
N PRO A 65 4.04 19.54 13.43
CA PRO A 65 5.21 19.72 12.57
C PRO A 65 6.51 19.97 13.34
N ALA A 66 6.45 20.21 14.66
CA ALA A 66 7.64 20.44 15.49
C ALA A 66 8.37 19.12 15.88
N ILE A 67 7.73 17.97 15.66
CA ILE A 67 8.32 16.68 15.98
C ILE A 67 8.49 15.81 14.72
N PRO A 68 9.45 14.86 14.72
CA PRO A 68 9.70 14.02 13.56
C PRO A 68 8.44 13.27 13.07
N PRO A 69 8.30 13.01 11.76
CA PRO A 69 7.17 12.25 11.21
C PRO A 69 6.99 10.86 11.84
N SER A 70 8.08 10.15 12.15
CA SER A 70 8.03 8.85 12.86
C SER A 70 7.44 8.97 14.26
N SER A 71 7.77 10.04 14.99
CA SER A 71 7.21 10.29 16.32
C SER A 71 5.73 10.66 16.28
N ASN A 72 5.32 11.43 15.27
CA ASN A 72 3.90 11.68 15.01
C ASN A 72 3.14 10.39 14.76
N LEU A 73 3.69 9.50 13.91
CA LEU A 73 3.08 8.21 13.59
C LEU A 73 2.91 7.35 14.85
N ALA A 74 3.94 7.23 15.68
CA ALA A 74 3.85 6.48 16.93
C ALA A 74 2.76 6.99 17.85
N ARG A 75 2.69 8.33 18.02
CA ARG A 75 1.65 8.98 18.83
C ARG A 75 0.26 8.81 18.24
N ALA A 76 0.12 8.85 16.91
CA ALA A 76 -1.14 8.63 16.22
C ALA A 76 -1.66 7.20 16.43
N ILE A 77 -0.79 6.19 16.33
CA ILE A 77 -1.15 4.79 16.60
C ILE A 77 -1.66 4.65 18.03
N ASP A 78 -0.95 5.21 19.01
CA ASP A 78 -1.35 5.17 20.42
C ASP A 78 -2.66 5.94 20.67
N PHE A 79 -2.84 7.08 20.01
CA PHE A 79 -4.07 7.89 20.11
C PHE A 79 -5.30 7.10 19.62
N PHE A 80 -5.22 6.48 18.43
CA PHE A 80 -6.35 5.71 17.89
C PHE A 80 -6.63 4.46 18.74
N TYR A 81 -5.58 3.77 19.18
CA TYR A 81 -5.74 2.61 20.06
C TYR A 81 -6.42 2.97 21.40
N LYS A 82 -6.04 4.09 22.03
CA LYS A 82 -6.67 4.56 23.27
C LYS A 82 -8.10 5.02 23.08
N LYS A 83 -8.39 5.64 21.92
CA LYS A 83 -9.71 6.16 21.61
C LYS A 83 -10.75 5.05 21.40
N ASP A 84 -10.40 4.03 20.64
CA ASP A 84 -11.35 3.05 20.12
C ASP A 84 -11.16 1.63 20.71
N GLY A 85 -10.11 1.43 21.52
CA GLY A 85 -9.70 0.11 22.03
C GLY A 85 -9.15 -0.82 20.94
N VAL A 86 -9.17 -0.36 19.70
CA VAL A 86 -8.68 -1.05 18.50
C VAL A 86 -7.83 -0.06 17.70
N GLY A 87 -6.64 -0.48 17.29
CA GLY A 87 -5.74 0.40 16.57
C GLY A 87 -6.19 0.72 15.13
N PRO A 88 -5.47 1.62 14.46
CA PRO A 88 -5.77 1.99 13.09
C PRO A 88 -5.47 0.86 12.10
N ALA A 89 -6.16 0.86 10.96
CA ALA A 89 -5.69 0.19 9.76
C ALA A 89 -4.69 1.09 9.04
N ILE A 90 -3.51 0.57 8.74
CA ILE A 90 -2.43 1.29 8.05
C ILE A 90 -2.24 0.67 6.69
N LEU A 91 -2.33 1.50 5.65
CA LEU A 91 -2.16 1.13 4.27
C LEU A 91 -1.00 1.93 3.69
N ILE A 92 -0.07 1.26 3.03
CA ILE A 92 1.09 1.90 2.40
C ILE A 92 1.12 1.46 0.95
N ASP A 93 1.07 2.43 0.06
CA ASP A 93 1.22 2.22 -1.38
C ASP A 93 2.57 2.73 -1.85
N GLU A 94 3.17 1.98 -2.78
CA GLU A 94 4.47 2.30 -3.38
C GLU A 94 5.60 2.47 -2.34
N TYR A 95 5.67 1.54 -1.36
CA TYR A 95 6.59 1.62 -0.22
C TYR A 95 8.06 1.77 -0.60
N ASP A 96 8.44 1.34 -1.77
CA ASP A 96 9.80 1.27 -2.32
C ASP A 96 10.14 2.44 -3.26
N ASP A 97 9.13 3.17 -3.74
CA ASP A 97 9.28 4.21 -4.78
C ASP A 97 10.30 5.30 -4.42
N PRO A 98 10.36 5.87 -3.20
CA PRO A 98 11.34 6.91 -2.90
C PRO A 98 12.80 6.41 -2.99
N VAL A 99 13.05 5.15 -2.62
CA VAL A 99 14.38 4.56 -2.75
C VAL A 99 14.68 4.25 -4.22
N ALA A 100 13.68 3.74 -4.96
CA ALA A 100 13.82 3.43 -6.39
C ALA A 100 14.15 4.69 -7.21
N LYS A 101 13.49 5.81 -6.94
CA LYS A 101 13.77 7.12 -7.60
C LYS A 101 15.19 7.63 -7.33
N ALA A 102 15.78 7.28 -6.20
CA ALA A 102 17.11 7.75 -5.80
C ALA A 102 18.25 6.80 -6.22
N LEU A 103 17.99 5.66 -6.87
CA LEU A 103 19.02 4.63 -7.15
C LEU A 103 20.20 5.11 -7.99
N ALA A 104 20.04 6.19 -8.77
CA ALA A 104 21.14 6.78 -9.52
C ALA A 104 22.19 7.47 -8.62
N ASP A 105 21.81 7.87 -7.40
CA ASP A 105 22.66 8.43 -6.35
C ASP A 105 22.61 7.52 -5.12
N VAL A 106 23.61 6.67 -4.98
CA VAL A 106 23.68 5.65 -3.91
C VAL A 106 23.67 6.28 -2.52
N ASP A 107 24.38 7.41 -2.33
CA ASP A 107 24.44 8.10 -1.05
C ASP A 107 23.07 8.69 -0.67
N LEU A 108 22.35 9.27 -1.63
CA LEU A 108 21.01 9.78 -1.44
C LEU A 108 20.04 8.64 -1.12
N ALA A 109 20.10 7.55 -1.90
CA ALA A 109 19.25 6.37 -1.68
C ALA A 109 19.43 5.79 -0.27
N GLU A 110 20.67 5.72 0.24
CA GLU A 110 20.96 5.23 1.57
C GLU A 110 20.41 6.14 2.68
N ARG A 111 20.49 7.45 2.49
CA ARG A 111 19.91 8.44 3.42
C ARG A 111 18.39 8.37 3.44
N ILE A 112 17.75 8.29 2.28
CA ILE A 112 16.30 8.12 2.14
C ILE A 112 15.86 6.83 2.84
N ARG A 113 16.57 5.73 2.58
CA ARG A 113 16.36 4.45 3.24
C ARG A 113 16.38 4.57 4.76
N THR A 114 17.38 5.27 5.30
CA THR A 114 17.51 5.49 6.74
C THR A 114 16.31 6.26 7.32
N ARG A 115 15.80 7.26 6.61
CA ARG A 115 14.61 8.02 7.05
C ARG A 115 13.34 7.17 7.02
N LEU A 116 13.13 6.40 5.96
CA LEU A 116 11.99 5.48 5.86
C LEU A 116 12.05 4.38 6.92
N SER A 117 13.24 3.88 7.26
CA SER A 117 13.41 2.90 8.33
C SER A 117 12.86 3.38 9.67
N ALA A 118 13.02 4.68 9.98
CA ALA A 118 12.47 5.25 11.21
C ALA A 118 10.94 5.25 11.23
N ILE A 119 10.30 5.39 10.07
CA ILE A 119 8.83 5.27 9.91
C ILE A 119 8.43 3.80 10.09
N TYR A 120 9.07 2.88 9.37
CA TYR A 120 8.71 1.45 9.37
C TYR A 120 8.98 0.78 10.73
N ALA A 121 9.99 1.22 11.48
CA ALA A 121 10.23 0.76 12.83
C ALA A 121 9.01 0.96 13.75
N GLN A 122 8.23 2.04 13.52
CA GLN A 122 7.04 2.31 14.32
C GLN A 122 5.96 1.24 14.16
N PHE A 123 5.88 0.58 13.02
CA PHE A 123 4.91 -0.50 12.80
C PHE A 123 5.28 -1.75 13.61
N LYS A 124 6.57 -2.07 13.69
CA LYS A 124 7.08 -3.17 14.52
C LYS A 124 6.89 -2.87 16.01
N ASP A 125 7.34 -1.69 16.43
CA ASP A 125 7.34 -1.28 17.85
C ASP A 125 5.92 -1.14 18.42
N ASN A 126 4.95 -0.84 17.56
CA ASN A 126 3.54 -0.69 17.92
C ASN A 126 2.63 -1.78 17.34
N SER A 127 3.17 -2.94 16.94
CA SER A 127 2.40 -4.00 16.25
C SER A 127 1.17 -4.46 17.04
N GLY A 128 1.25 -4.54 18.36
CA GLY A 128 0.10 -4.87 19.22
C GLY A 128 -1.01 -3.81 19.30
N LYS A 129 -0.77 -2.61 18.72
CA LYS A 129 -1.73 -1.50 18.67
C LYS A 129 -2.20 -1.18 17.25
N ILE A 130 -1.82 -1.98 16.26
CA ILE A 130 -2.22 -1.83 14.86
C ILE A 130 -3.21 -2.93 14.53
N ARG A 131 -4.41 -2.56 14.04
CA ARG A 131 -5.43 -3.52 13.63
C ARG A 131 -5.03 -4.29 12.38
N PHE A 132 -4.48 -3.58 11.41
CA PHE A 132 -4.15 -4.14 10.11
C PHE A 132 -3.04 -3.30 9.46
N LEU A 133 -2.05 -3.96 8.91
CA LEU A 133 -0.98 -3.32 8.14
C LEU A 133 -0.91 -4.00 6.78
N TYR A 134 -1.04 -3.20 5.72
CA TYR A 134 -0.95 -3.65 4.34
C TYR A 134 -0.02 -2.75 3.55
N ILE A 135 0.91 -3.37 2.83
CA ILE A 135 1.98 -2.67 2.12
C ILE A 135 2.03 -3.21 0.70
N THR A 136 2.05 -2.29 -0.27
CA THR A 136 2.25 -2.60 -1.69
C THR A 136 3.46 -1.88 -2.25
N GLY A 137 4.06 -2.46 -3.28
CA GLY A 137 5.19 -1.88 -4.02
C GLY A 137 5.57 -2.76 -5.21
N VAL A 138 6.47 -2.26 -6.04
CA VAL A 138 6.88 -2.91 -7.29
C VAL A 138 8.10 -3.81 -7.07
N SER A 139 9.02 -3.43 -6.18
CA SER A 139 10.30 -4.11 -5.98
C SER A 139 10.34 -4.90 -4.69
N LYS A 140 10.87 -6.13 -4.74
CA LYS A 140 11.20 -6.87 -3.53
C LYS A 140 12.54 -6.40 -2.97
N PHE A 141 12.55 -5.37 -2.14
CA PHE A 141 13.75 -4.97 -1.40
C PHE A 141 14.03 -5.83 -0.16
N THR A 142 13.65 -7.10 -0.18
CA THR A 142 13.82 -8.04 0.94
C THR A 142 15.26 -8.19 1.43
N LYS A 143 16.24 -7.80 0.61
CA LYS A 143 17.67 -7.85 0.98
C LYS A 143 18.23 -6.55 1.55
N LEU A 144 17.47 -5.47 1.56
CA LEU A 144 17.91 -4.19 2.13
C LEU A 144 17.47 -4.11 3.59
N SER A 145 18.38 -3.80 4.49
CA SER A 145 18.20 -3.78 5.96
C SER A 145 17.07 -2.88 6.49
N VAL A 146 16.49 -2.01 5.64
CA VAL A 146 15.30 -1.20 5.93
C VAL A 146 14.11 -2.07 6.36
N PHE A 147 13.98 -3.25 5.75
CA PHE A 147 12.82 -4.11 5.95
C PHE A 147 13.01 -5.18 7.03
N SER A 148 14.16 -5.19 7.71
CA SER A 148 14.29 -5.95 8.96
C SER A 148 13.26 -5.49 10.02
N ALA A 149 12.83 -4.22 9.94
CA ALA A 149 11.73 -3.69 10.75
C ALA A 149 10.37 -4.27 10.35
N LEU A 150 10.21 -4.79 9.13
CA LEU A 150 8.99 -5.39 8.59
C LEU A 150 9.04 -6.93 8.58
N SER A 151 9.98 -7.55 9.28
CA SER A 151 10.15 -9.01 9.35
C SER A 151 8.93 -9.77 9.91
N SER A 152 7.98 -9.07 10.50
CA SER A 152 6.71 -9.62 10.99
C SER A 152 5.59 -9.63 9.94
N LEU A 153 5.83 -9.08 8.74
CA LEU A 153 4.86 -9.12 7.66
C LEU A 153 4.83 -10.50 7.01
N ASN A 154 3.63 -10.93 6.63
CA ASN A 154 3.46 -12.07 5.74
C ASN A 154 3.58 -11.59 4.29
N ASP A 155 4.55 -12.09 3.55
CA ASP A 155 4.71 -11.79 2.12
C ASP A 155 3.79 -12.70 1.30
N ILE A 156 2.70 -12.13 0.82
CA ILE A 156 1.66 -12.84 0.04
C ILE A 156 1.83 -12.68 -1.48
N SER A 157 2.94 -12.05 -1.95
CA SER A 157 3.12 -11.69 -3.36
C SER A 157 3.08 -12.88 -4.33
N PHE A 158 3.42 -14.09 -3.87
CA PHE A 158 3.44 -15.31 -4.68
C PHE A 158 2.64 -16.45 -4.06
N GLU A 159 1.78 -16.16 -3.11
CA GLU A 159 0.89 -17.16 -2.54
C GLU A 159 -0.32 -17.36 -3.45
N THR A 160 -0.57 -18.60 -3.85
CA THR A 160 -1.66 -18.99 -4.77
C THR A 160 -3.03 -18.56 -4.27
N ASP A 161 -3.26 -18.57 -2.96
CA ASP A 161 -4.53 -18.17 -2.35
C ASP A 161 -4.85 -16.68 -2.56
N TYR A 162 -3.84 -15.87 -2.89
CA TYR A 162 -3.95 -14.43 -3.13
C TYR A 162 -3.69 -14.03 -4.59
N ALA A 163 -3.51 -15.00 -5.51
CA ALA A 163 -3.17 -14.72 -6.91
C ALA A 163 -4.19 -13.82 -7.61
N ALA A 164 -5.46 -13.94 -7.27
CA ALA A 164 -6.54 -13.11 -7.82
C ALA A 164 -6.78 -11.79 -7.05
N LEU A 165 -5.91 -11.41 -6.08
CA LEU A 165 -6.08 -10.18 -5.32
C LEU A 165 -5.80 -8.94 -6.18
N TYR A 166 -4.85 -9.05 -7.10
CA TYR A 166 -4.51 -8.03 -8.10
C TYR A 166 -4.47 -8.69 -9.47
N GLY A 167 -5.36 -8.31 -10.36
CA GLY A 167 -5.47 -8.86 -11.70
C GLY A 167 -6.82 -9.54 -11.93
N TYR A 168 -6.95 -10.18 -13.06
CA TYR A 168 -8.16 -10.86 -13.49
C TYR A 168 -7.90 -12.36 -13.61
N THR A 169 -8.87 -13.17 -13.21
CA THR A 169 -8.88 -14.59 -13.57
C THR A 169 -9.23 -14.79 -15.04
N GLU A 170 -8.92 -15.94 -15.60
CA GLU A 170 -9.33 -16.30 -16.97
C GLU A 170 -10.85 -16.14 -17.17
N GLU A 171 -11.65 -16.59 -16.20
CA GLU A 171 -13.11 -16.48 -16.26
C GLU A 171 -13.58 -15.01 -16.24
N GLU A 172 -12.90 -14.15 -15.48
CA GLU A 172 -13.21 -12.71 -15.44
C GLU A 172 -12.80 -12.01 -16.73
N LEU A 173 -11.68 -12.41 -17.35
CA LEU A 173 -11.26 -11.91 -18.66
C LEU A 173 -12.29 -12.30 -19.73
N ASP A 174 -12.73 -13.54 -19.77
CA ASP A 174 -13.73 -14.01 -20.71
C ASP A 174 -15.07 -13.30 -20.52
N ALA A 175 -15.54 -13.21 -19.27
CA ALA A 175 -16.85 -12.63 -18.99
C ALA A 175 -16.93 -11.11 -19.27
N ASN A 176 -15.82 -10.37 -19.05
CA ASN A 176 -15.87 -8.91 -19.09
C ASN A 176 -15.13 -8.28 -20.28
N PHE A 177 -14.19 -9.00 -20.90
CA PHE A 177 -13.28 -8.42 -21.90
C PHE A 177 -13.26 -9.15 -23.24
N GLU A 178 -14.02 -10.24 -23.43
CA GLU A 178 -14.01 -11.04 -24.66
C GLU A 178 -14.22 -10.19 -25.93
N GLY A 179 -15.19 -9.28 -25.92
CA GLY A 179 -15.45 -8.37 -27.05
C GLY A 179 -14.29 -7.43 -27.35
N HIS A 180 -13.55 -6.99 -26.34
CA HIS A 180 -12.36 -6.13 -26.49
C HIS A 180 -11.15 -6.91 -26.99
N LEU A 181 -10.98 -8.15 -26.53
CA LEU A 181 -9.90 -9.04 -26.97
C LEU A 181 -10.07 -9.38 -28.46
N HIS A 182 -11.29 -9.70 -28.89
CA HIS A 182 -11.60 -9.92 -30.31
C HIS A 182 -11.39 -8.69 -31.17
N ALA A 183 -11.85 -7.50 -30.71
CA ALA A 183 -11.64 -6.25 -31.44
C ALA A 183 -10.15 -5.95 -31.61
N LYS A 184 -9.35 -6.11 -30.56
CA LYS A 184 -7.87 -5.88 -30.60
C LYS A 184 -7.17 -6.89 -31.51
N ALA A 185 -7.58 -8.16 -31.48
CA ALA A 185 -7.06 -9.19 -32.38
C ALA A 185 -7.27 -8.85 -33.86
N CYS A 186 -8.44 -8.32 -34.21
CA CYS A 186 -8.75 -7.88 -35.58
C CYS A 186 -7.89 -6.68 -36.04
N PHE A 187 -7.45 -5.80 -35.11
CA PHE A 187 -6.66 -4.61 -35.45
C PHE A 187 -5.14 -4.85 -35.48
N SER A 188 -4.65 -5.90 -34.82
CA SER A 188 -3.22 -6.12 -34.62
C SER A 188 -2.60 -7.25 -35.45
N ASP A 189 -3.32 -7.79 -36.44
CA ASP A 189 -2.90 -9.00 -37.19
C ASP A 189 -2.59 -10.23 -36.30
N ILE A 190 -2.98 -10.19 -35.03
CA ILE A 190 -2.87 -11.32 -34.11
C ILE A 190 -4.08 -12.21 -34.35
N ALA A 191 -3.86 -13.27 -35.10
CA ALA A 191 -4.93 -14.17 -35.58
C ALA A 191 -5.58 -15.03 -34.47
N ASP A 192 -5.16 -14.87 -33.19
CA ASP A 192 -5.62 -15.74 -32.10
C ASP A 192 -5.77 -14.96 -30.78
N SER A 193 -6.96 -14.98 -30.20
CA SER A 193 -7.26 -14.43 -28.89
C SER A 193 -6.43 -15.08 -27.75
N ALA A 194 -5.99 -16.33 -27.92
CA ALA A 194 -5.11 -17.04 -27.01
C ALA A 194 -3.75 -16.35 -26.84
N ARG A 195 -3.17 -15.82 -27.94
CA ARG A 195 -1.90 -15.13 -27.92
C ARG A 195 -1.97 -13.76 -27.23
N LEU A 196 -3.11 -13.07 -27.34
CA LEU A 196 -3.37 -11.82 -26.59
C LEU A 196 -3.50 -12.06 -25.10
N ARG A 197 -4.06 -13.20 -24.70
CA ARG A 197 -4.15 -13.60 -23.30
C ARG A 197 -2.76 -13.85 -22.68
N GLU A 198 -1.90 -14.53 -23.43
CA GLU A 198 -0.50 -14.77 -23.05
C GLU A 198 0.30 -13.46 -22.89
N GLU A 199 0.07 -12.47 -23.76
CA GLU A 199 0.69 -11.14 -23.68
C GLU A 199 0.13 -10.25 -22.57
N LEU A 200 -1.14 -10.40 -22.20
CA LEU A 200 -1.81 -9.62 -21.14
C LEU A 200 -1.71 -10.28 -19.76
N GLY A 201 -1.52 -11.59 -19.74
CA GLY A 201 -1.31 -12.38 -18.52
C GLY A 201 0.15 -12.55 -18.13
N GLY A 202 1.04 -11.67 -18.61
CA GLY A 202 2.49 -11.78 -18.45
C GLY A 202 2.94 -12.24 -17.08
N ASP A 203 3.94 -13.14 -17.08
CA ASP A 203 4.61 -13.88 -16.00
C ASP A 203 4.59 -13.26 -14.61
#